data_055f6777145532dfc64a2444fb27fb70
#
_entry.id   055f6777145532dfc64a2444fb27fb70
#
_cell.length_a   1.000
_cell.length_b   1.000
_cell.length_c   1.000
_cell.angle_alpha   90.00
_cell.angle_beta   90.00
_cell.angle_gamma   90.00
#
_symmetry.space_group_name_H-M   'P 1'
#
loop_
_entity.id
_entity.type
_entity.pdbx_description
1 polymer ?
#
loop_
_entity_poly.entity_id
_entity_poly.type
_entity_poly.pdbx_seq_one_letter_code
_entity_poly.pdbx_strand_id
1 'polypeptide(L)'
;LADLPKTWFSVAVVIGTAVIIGAVLIEPYRMARVVSFLEPFQDPHGAGYQLTHSLMASARGQWFGTGLGASLDKRFYLTESEAHTDFIFAVISEEWGFFGMCMLVFCYGWLVWRAFSIGKQARDLELFFSSFVAYGIALWLGVQSFFHIGVNIGLLPTKGLTLPFMSFGGTAILMNCVAMAIVLRIDVENRRLMRGKMA
;
A
#
# COMPACT_ATOMS: atom_id res chain seq x y z
N LEU A 1 11.32 17.87 3.07
CA LEU A 1 11.72 18.50 1.80
C LEU A 1 11.89 20.01 2.02
N ALA A 2 12.29 20.34 3.23
CA ALA A 2 12.41 21.67 3.74
C ALA A 2 13.47 22.37 2.92
N ASP A 3 14.12 22.82 2.43
CA ASP A 3 15.02 23.70 1.71
C ASP A 3 15.81 23.09 0.53
N LEU A 4 15.43 21.91 0.05
CA LEU A 4 16.04 21.35 -1.16
C LEU A 4 15.55 22.12 -2.40
N PRO A 5 16.44 22.72 -3.19
CA PRO A 5 16.06 23.39 -4.43
C PRO A 5 15.38 22.39 -5.36
N LYS A 6 14.25 22.80 -5.98
CA LYS A 6 13.42 21.95 -6.85
C LYS A 6 14.21 21.26 -7.96
N THR A 7 15.31 21.87 -8.37
CA THR A 7 16.22 21.31 -9.39
C THR A 7 16.89 20.01 -8.94
N TRP A 8 17.39 19.92 -7.71
CA TRP A 8 17.98 18.68 -7.19
C TRP A 8 16.96 17.57 -7.00
N PHE A 9 15.73 17.93 -6.60
CA PHE A 9 14.64 16.98 -6.52
C PHE A 9 14.28 16.42 -7.90
N SER A 10 14.13 17.27 -8.93
CA SER A 10 13.84 16.79 -10.29
C SER A 10 14.98 15.96 -10.88
N VAL A 11 16.22 16.30 -10.63
CA VAL A 11 17.39 15.52 -11.06
C VAL A 11 17.37 14.13 -10.39
N ALA A 12 17.10 14.05 -9.09
CA ALA A 12 17.01 12.76 -8.39
C ALA A 12 15.87 11.89 -8.94
N VAL A 13 14.71 12.49 -9.25
CA VAL A 13 13.59 11.77 -9.87
C VAL A 13 13.95 11.26 -11.27
N VAL A 14 14.57 12.08 -12.10
CA VAL A 14 15.00 11.67 -13.47
C VAL A 14 16.02 10.54 -13.40
N ILE A 15 17.04 10.67 -12.56
CA ILE A 15 18.06 9.62 -12.38
C ILE A 15 17.41 8.34 -11.84
N GLY A 16 16.56 8.43 -10.82
CA GLY A 16 15.85 7.29 -10.26
C GLY A 16 14.99 6.58 -11.30
N THR A 17 14.26 7.33 -12.10
CA THR A 17 13.44 6.78 -13.21
C THR A 17 14.30 6.10 -14.28
N ALA A 18 15.40 6.73 -14.69
CA ALA A 18 16.33 6.15 -15.67
C ALA A 18 16.95 4.84 -15.16
N VAL A 19 17.34 4.77 -13.88
CA VAL A 19 17.87 3.56 -13.26
C VAL A 19 16.81 2.45 -13.22
N ILE A 20 15.55 2.77 -12.89
CA ILE A 20 14.46 1.78 -12.87
C ILE A 20 14.21 1.24 -14.28
N ILE A 21 14.10 2.12 -15.28
CA ILE A 21 13.90 1.71 -16.69
C ILE A 21 15.07 0.85 -17.14
N GLY A 22 16.32 1.27 -16.90
CA GLY A 22 17.50 0.49 -17.26
C GLY A 22 17.51 -0.89 -16.59
N ALA A 23 17.16 -0.96 -15.32
CA ALA A 23 17.10 -2.22 -14.58
C ALA A 23 16.00 -3.17 -15.10
N VAL A 24 14.90 -2.65 -15.65
CA VAL A 24 13.83 -3.47 -16.25
C VAL A 24 14.28 -4.00 -17.63
N LEU A 25 14.94 -3.18 -18.43
CA LEU A 25 15.36 -3.56 -19.79
C LEU A 25 16.52 -4.58 -19.80
N ILE A 26 17.40 -4.55 -18.79
CA ILE A 26 18.56 -5.44 -18.71
C ILE A 26 18.18 -6.86 -18.29
N GLU A 27 17.16 -7.03 -17.45
CA GLU A 27 16.78 -8.32 -16.88
C GLU A 27 15.56 -8.93 -17.59
N PRO A 28 15.71 -10.03 -18.34
CA PRO A 28 14.60 -10.69 -19.05
C PRO A 28 13.42 -11.06 -18.14
N TYR A 29 13.70 -11.48 -16.90
CA TYR A 29 12.69 -11.81 -15.90
C TYR A 29 11.80 -10.61 -15.52
N ARG A 30 12.36 -9.41 -15.44
CA ARG A 30 11.60 -8.20 -15.15
C ARG A 30 10.75 -7.78 -16.34
N MET A 31 11.28 -7.95 -17.55
CA MET A 31 10.53 -7.71 -18.78
C MET A 31 9.34 -8.69 -18.90
N ALA A 32 9.53 -9.96 -18.61
CA ALA A 32 8.45 -10.95 -18.59
C ALA A 32 7.30 -10.55 -17.62
N ARG A 33 7.62 -9.99 -16.46
CA ARG A 33 6.61 -9.46 -15.53
C ARG A 33 5.85 -8.24 -16.07
N VAL A 34 6.51 -7.37 -16.83
CA VAL A 34 5.84 -6.24 -17.48
C VAL A 34 4.91 -6.72 -18.59
N VAL A 35 5.35 -7.68 -19.38
CA VAL A 35 4.52 -8.28 -20.44
C VAL A 35 3.32 -9.02 -19.83
N SER A 36 3.52 -9.84 -18.82
CA SER A 36 2.43 -10.56 -18.15
C SER A 36 1.45 -9.63 -17.41
N PHE A 37 1.90 -8.44 -17.02
CA PHE A 37 1.03 -7.39 -16.48
C PHE A 37 0.09 -6.80 -17.55
N LEU A 38 0.62 -6.56 -18.77
CA LEU A 38 -0.16 -6.00 -19.87
C LEU A 38 -1.18 -7.01 -20.44
N GLU A 39 -0.81 -8.29 -20.44
CA GLU A 39 -1.63 -9.38 -21.01
C GLU A 39 -1.66 -10.59 -20.07
N PRO A 40 -2.28 -10.46 -18.87
CA PRO A 40 -2.23 -11.49 -17.83
C PRO A 40 -2.89 -12.81 -18.23
N PHE A 41 -3.82 -12.77 -19.18
CA PHE A 41 -4.55 -13.93 -19.65
C PHE A 41 -3.88 -14.71 -20.80
N GLN A 42 -2.79 -14.22 -21.36
CA GLN A 42 -2.03 -14.96 -22.40
C GLN A 42 -1.26 -16.14 -21.82
N ASP A 43 -0.69 -15.98 -20.62
CA ASP A 43 0.01 -17.05 -19.91
C ASP A 43 -0.56 -17.22 -18.48
N PRO A 44 -1.79 -17.72 -18.36
CA PRO A 44 -2.47 -17.82 -17.07
C PRO A 44 -1.90 -18.90 -16.16
N HIS A 45 -0.97 -19.74 -16.65
CA HIS A 45 -0.30 -20.79 -15.87
C HIS A 45 1.19 -20.49 -15.59
N GLY A 46 1.73 -19.44 -16.18
CA GLY A 46 3.12 -18.99 -15.99
C GLY A 46 3.24 -17.66 -15.28
N ALA A 47 3.90 -16.70 -15.91
CA ALA A 47 4.18 -15.38 -15.30
C ALA A 47 2.93 -14.56 -14.95
N GLY A 48 1.78 -14.80 -15.62
CA GLY A 48 0.50 -14.16 -15.36
C GLY A 48 -0.34 -14.82 -14.29
N TYR A 49 0.05 -16.00 -13.76
CA TYR A 49 -0.77 -16.83 -12.87
C TYR A 49 -1.34 -16.05 -11.67
N GLN A 50 -0.47 -15.39 -10.92
CA GLN A 50 -0.85 -14.66 -9.70
C GLN A 50 -1.83 -13.51 -9.97
N LEU A 51 -1.57 -12.71 -11.01
CA LEU A 51 -2.43 -11.58 -11.36
C LEU A 51 -3.78 -12.05 -11.90
N THR A 52 -3.78 -13.08 -12.75
CA THR A 52 -5.01 -13.67 -13.30
C THR A 52 -5.93 -14.17 -12.19
N HIS A 53 -5.38 -14.89 -11.21
CA HIS A 53 -6.16 -15.38 -10.06
C HIS A 53 -6.65 -14.24 -9.17
N SER A 54 -5.83 -13.21 -8.93
CA SER A 54 -6.26 -12.01 -8.19
C SER A 54 -7.45 -11.30 -8.85
N LEU A 55 -7.40 -11.14 -10.17
CA LEU A 55 -8.50 -10.54 -10.93
C LEU A 55 -9.75 -11.41 -10.96
N MET A 56 -9.59 -12.74 -11.10
CA MET A 56 -10.71 -13.69 -11.04
C MET A 56 -11.37 -13.70 -9.65
N ALA A 57 -10.59 -13.65 -8.56
CA ALA A 57 -11.09 -13.53 -7.21
C ALA A 57 -11.94 -12.27 -7.04
N SER A 58 -11.42 -11.13 -7.48
CA SER A 58 -12.16 -9.86 -7.45
C SER A 58 -13.44 -9.89 -8.26
N ALA A 59 -13.43 -10.55 -9.42
CA ALA A 59 -14.62 -10.70 -10.26
C ALA A 59 -15.69 -11.61 -9.62
N ARG A 60 -15.29 -12.71 -8.94
CA ARG A 60 -16.22 -13.59 -8.21
C ARG A 60 -16.89 -12.91 -7.02
N GLY A 61 -16.19 -11.98 -6.36
CA GLY A 61 -16.73 -11.25 -5.22
C GLY A 61 -17.93 -10.38 -5.56
N GLN A 62 -18.10 -9.95 -6.82
CA GLN A 62 -19.21 -9.10 -7.25
C GLN A 62 -19.46 -7.92 -6.30
N TRP A 63 -20.71 -7.62 -5.94
CA TRP A 63 -21.08 -6.51 -5.07
C TRP A 63 -20.90 -6.80 -3.57
N PHE A 64 -21.33 -7.99 -3.12
CA PHE A 64 -21.44 -8.33 -1.69
C PHE A 64 -20.50 -9.45 -1.23
N GLY A 65 -19.73 -10.01 -2.15
CA GLY A 65 -18.81 -11.12 -1.86
C GLY A 65 -19.48 -12.48 -1.80
N THR A 66 -18.62 -13.50 -1.71
CA THR A 66 -19.05 -14.93 -1.60
C THR A 66 -19.30 -15.34 -0.15
N GLY A 67 -18.94 -14.48 0.81
CA GLY A 67 -19.02 -14.75 2.24
C GLY A 67 -17.66 -15.00 2.89
N LEU A 68 -17.60 -14.76 4.19
CA LEU A 68 -16.36 -14.92 4.97
C LEU A 68 -15.88 -16.37 4.96
N GLY A 69 -14.61 -16.58 4.62
CA GLY A 69 -13.99 -17.89 4.56
C GLY A 69 -14.37 -18.74 3.33
N ALA A 70 -15.17 -18.19 2.40
CA ALA A 70 -15.62 -18.88 1.19
C ALA A 70 -14.70 -18.67 -0.02
N SER A 71 -13.60 -17.94 0.12
CA SER A 71 -12.64 -17.71 -0.96
C SER A 71 -12.11 -19.02 -1.54
N LEU A 72 -12.29 -19.21 -2.85
CA LEU A 72 -11.78 -20.36 -3.61
C LEU A 72 -10.30 -20.17 -3.94
N ASP A 73 -9.88 -18.94 -4.23
CA ASP A 73 -8.47 -18.66 -4.54
C ASP A 73 -7.56 -18.93 -3.35
N LYS A 74 -7.99 -18.61 -2.13
CA LYS A 74 -7.29 -18.96 -0.90
C LYS A 74 -7.15 -20.46 -0.69
N ARG A 75 -8.14 -21.27 -1.12
CA ARG A 75 -8.18 -22.72 -0.85
C ARG A 75 -7.47 -23.54 -1.90
N PHE A 76 -7.48 -23.13 -3.17
CA PHE A 76 -7.13 -23.97 -4.29
C PHE A 76 -6.06 -23.41 -5.23
N TYR A 77 -5.93 -22.09 -5.34
CA TYR A 77 -5.15 -21.47 -6.41
C TYR A 77 -3.94 -20.68 -5.91
N LEU A 78 -4.09 -19.90 -4.87
CA LEU A 78 -2.95 -19.20 -4.26
C LEU A 78 -2.32 -20.11 -3.21
N THR A 79 -0.98 -20.14 -3.16
CA THR A 79 -0.32 -20.80 -2.04
C THR A 79 -0.75 -20.12 -0.74
N GLU A 80 -0.87 -20.89 0.35
CA GLU A 80 -1.36 -20.38 1.63
C GLU A 80 -0.55 -19.17 2.10
N SER A 81 0.75 -19.15 1.81
CA SER A 81 1.64 -18.02 2.08
C SER A 81 1.29 -16.77 1.26
N GLU A 82 1.06 -16.90 -0.05
CA GLU A 82 0.79 -15.75 -0.93
C GLU A 82 -0.58 -15.13 -0.70
N ALA A 83 -1.60 -15.96 -0.43
CA ALA A 83 -2.94 -15.50 -0.14
C ALA A 83 -3.01 -14.60 1.10
N HIS A 84 -2.18 -14.88 2.13
CA HIS A 84 -2.15 -14.11 3.38
C HIS A 84 -1.16 -12.93 3.36
N THR A 85 -0.25 -12.88 2.41
CA THR A 85 0.76 -11.82 2.29
C THR A 85 0.44 -10.85 1.17
N ASP A 86 0.74 -11.24 -0.06
CA ASP A 86 0.78 -10.35 -1.21
C ASP A 86 -0.58 -10.17 -1.89
N PHE A 87 -1.50 -11.13 -1.71
CA PHE A 87 -2.83 -11.13 -2.34
C PHE A 87 -3.98 -11.09 -1.34
N ILE A 88 -3.73 -10.65 -0.11
CA ILE A 88 -4.78 -10.50 0.92
C ILE A 88 -5.94 -9.60 0.45
N PHE A 89 -5.65 -8.57 -0.35
CA PHE A 89 -6.69 -7.70 -0.91
C PHE A 89 -7.59 -8.44 -1.90
N ALA A 90 -7.04 -9.34 -2.72
CA ALA A 90 -7.82 -10.19 -3.63
C ALA A 90 -8.76 -11.14 -2.87
N VAL A 91 -8.26 -11.75 -1.78
CA VAL A 91 -9.09 -12.58 -0.90
C VAL A 91 -10.23 -11.77 -0.27
N ILE A 92 -9.94 -10.57 0.23
CA ILE A 92 -10.97 -9.68 0.79
C ILE A 92 -11.98 -9.27 -0.28
N SER A 93 -11.52 -9.00 -1.51
CA SER A 93 -12.40 -8.66 -2.62
C SER A 93 -13.33 -9.81 -3.01
N GLU A 94 -12.88 -11.05 -2.92
CA GLU A 94 -13.70 -12.26 -3.16
C GLU A 94 -14.71 -12.47 -2.03
N GLU A 95 -14.27 -12.37 -0.78
CA GLU A 95 -15.12 -12.65 0.39
C GLU A 95 -16.14 -11.55 0.70
N TRP A 96 -15.75 -10.26 0.56
CA TRP A 96 -16.58 -9.09 0.93
C TRP A 96 -17.11 -8.31 -0.28
N GLY A 97 -16.65 -8.65 -1.49
CA GLY A 97 -17.05 -8.01 -2.73
C GLY A 97 -16.61 -6.56 -2.87
N PHE A 98 -17.26 -5.85 -3.79
CA PHE A 98 -16.96 -4.46 -4.10
C PHE A 98 -17.12 -3.51 -2.90
N PHE A 99 -18.16 -3.72 -2.09
CA PHE A 99 -18.36 -2.91 -0.89
C PHE A 99 -17.21 -3.08 0.13
N GLY A 100 -16.72 -4.30 0.31
CA GLY A 100 -15.58 -4.56 1.18
C GLY A 100 -14.30 -3.90 0.68
N MET A 101 -14.04 -3.95 -0.63
CA MET A 101 -12.93 -3.24 -1.25
C MET A 101 -13.01 -1.73 -1.03
N CYS A 102 -14.17 -1.12 -1.30
CA CYS A 102 -14.38 0.31 -1.10
C CYS A 102 -14.20 0.73 0.37
N MET A 103 -14.74 -0.06 1.30
CA MET A 103 -14.57 0.17 2.73
C MET A 103 -13.09 0.14 3.13
N LEU A 104 -12.34 -0.83 2.64
CA LEU A 104 -10.92 -0.98 2.94
C LEU A 104 -10.11 0.19 2.37
N VAL A 105 -10.32 0.56 1.11
CA VAL A 105 -9.69 1.71 0.48
C VAL A 105 -10.01 3.00 1.26
N PHE A 106 -11.25 3.18 1.66
CA PHE A 106 -11.67 4.31 2.49
C PHE A 106 -10.93 4.33 3.85
N CYS A 107 -10.82 3.20 4.54
CA CYS A 107 -10.10 3.10 5.82
C CYS A 107 -8.63 3.51 5.68
N TYR A 108 -7.92 3.01 4.63
CA TYR A 108 -6.54 3.42 4.38
C TYR A 108 -6.43 4.89 4.00
N GLY A 109 -7.31 5.38 3.13
CA GLY A 109 -7.37 6.79 2.76
C GLY A 109 -7.58 7.69 3.98
N TRP A 110 -8.51 7.33 4.86
CA TRP A 110 -8.78 8.05 6.09
C TRP A 110 -7.57 8.01 7.07
N LEU A 111 -6.94 6.85 7.22
CA LEU A 111 -5.75 6.69 8.07
C LEU A 111 -4.60 7.57 7.59
N VAL A 112 -4.31 7.56 6.29
CA VAL A 112 -3.28 8.39 5.67
C VAL A 112 -3.61 9.88 5.82
N TRP A 113 -4.86 10.27 5.51
CA TRP A 113 -5.34 11.64 5.69
C TRP A 113 -5.21 12.11 7.14
N ARG A 114 -5.55 11.24 8.11
CA ARG A 114 -5.40 11.56 9.53
C ARG A 114 -3.95 11.76 9.93
N ALA A 115 -3.04 10.92 9.46
CA ALA A 115 -1.61 11.07 9.73
C ALA A 115 -1.05 12.38 9.14
N PHE A 116 -1.45 12.75 7.92
CA PHE A 116 -1.12 14.07 7.35
C PHE A 116 -1.70 15.23 8.17
N SER A 117 -2.93 15.09 8.65
CA SER A 117 -3.58 16.10 9.50
C SER A 117 -2.82 16.32 10.81
N ILE A 118 -2.31 15.25 11.43
CA ILE A 118 -1.47 15.32 12.65
C ILE A 118 -0.15 16.04 12.34
N GLY A 119 0.48 15.72 11.21
CA GLY A 119 1.70 16.39 10.76
C GLY A 119 1.48 17.89 10.50
N LYS A 120 0.34 18.27 9.92
CA LYS A 120 -0.04 19.67 9.74
C LYS A 120 -0.20 20.39 11.08
N GLN A 121 -0.91 19.79 12.04
CA GLN A 121 -1.07 20.36 13.38
C GLN A 121 0.28 20.58 14.08
N ALA A 122 1.21 19.60 13.97
CA ALA A 122 2.55 19.74 14.52
C ALA A 122 3.32 20.92 13.87
N ARG A 123 3.16 21.12 12.56
CA ARG A 123 3.75 22.25 11.85
C ARG A 123 3.21 23.60 12.33
N ASP A 124 1.89 23.69 12.54
CA ASP A 124 1.21 24.91 13.02
C ASP A 124 1.64 25.25 14.47
N LEU A 125 2.16 24.27 15.22
CA LEU A 125 2.76 24.40 16.54
C LEU A 125 4.28 24.64 16.51
N GLU A 126 4.88 24.82 15.33
CA GLU A 126 6.31 24.99 15.09
C GLU A 126 7.18 23.76 15.46
N LEU A 127 6.55 22.59 15.63
CA LEU A 127 7.22 21.32 15.87
C LEU A 127 7.66 20.67 14.54
N PHE A 128 8.61 21.29 13.84
CA PHE A 128 9.00 20.89 12.48
C PHE A 128 9.49 19.45 12.38
N PHE A 129 10.30 18.98 13.32
CA PHE A 129 10.76 17.59 13.31
C PHE A 129 9.60 16.58 13.40
N SER A 130 8.70 16.75 14.36
CA SER A 130 7.51 15.90 14.55
C SER A 130 6.60 15.94 13.31
N SER A 131 6.45 17.13 12.69
CA SER A 131 5.69 17.30 11.45
C SER A 131 6.28 16.47 10.31
N PHE A 132 7.60 16.55 10.06
CA PHE A 132 8.25 15.79 8.99
C PHE A 132 8.21 14.30 9.23
N VAL A 133 8.36 13.85 10.48
CA VAL A 133 8.21 12.42 10.84
C VAL A 133 6.80 11.93 10.54
N ALA A 134 5.76 12.67 10.94
CA ALA A 134 4.38 12.31 10.66
C ALA A 134 4.07 12.27 9.16
N TYR A 135 4.56 13.25 8.37
CA TYR A 135 4.42 13.25 6.91
C TYR A 135 5.15 12.09 6.25
N GLY A 136 6.37 11.76 6.70
CA GLY A 136 7.13 10.63 6.19
C GLY A 136 6.39 9.30 6.41
N ILE A 137 5.85 9.09 7.61
CA ILE A 137 5.08 7.88 7.93
C ILE A 137 3.77 7.84 7.12
N ALA A 138 3.05 8.96 7.01
CA ALA A 138 1.82 9.04 6.23
C ALA A 138 2.07 8.71 4.75
N LEU A 139 3.13 9.26 4.17
CA LEU A 139 3.53 8.99 2.79
C LEU A 139 3.93 7.52 2.60
N TRP A 140 4.73 6.96 3.51
CA TRP A 140 5.12 5.56 3.46
C TRP A 140 3.91 4.62 3.48
N LEU A 141 3.01 4.76 4.47
CA LEU A 141 1.80 3.97 4.57
C LEU A 141 0.89 4.14 3.33
N GLY A 142 0.74 5.37 2.84
CA GLY A 142 -0.07 5.66 1.66
C GLY A 142 0.48 5.02 0.40
N VAL A 143 1.79 5.16 0.15
CA VAL A 143 2.45 4.57 -1.01
C VAL A 143 2.41 3.05 -0.94
N GLN A 144 2.72 2.45 0.21
CA GLN A 144 2.69 0.99 0.38
C GLN A 144 1.29 0.42 0.15
N SER A 145 0.25 1.04 0.72
CA SER A 145 -1.14 0.63 0.53
C SER A 145 -1.58 0.79 -0.93
N PHE A 146 -1.22 1.91 -1.57
CA PHE A 146 -1.53 2.18 -2.97
C PHE A 146 -0.91 1.12 -3.89
N PHE A 147 0.37 0.81 -3.69
CA PHE A 147 1.05 -0.22 -4.49
C PHE A 147 0.43 -1.60 -4.29
N HIS A 148 0.16 -2.01 -3.04
CA HIS A 148 -0.45 -3.31 -2.77
C HIS A 148 -1.84 -3.43 -3.42
N ILE A 149 -2.71 -2.45 -3.22
CA ILE A 149 -4.05 -2.42 -3.81
C ILE A 149 -3.95 -2.38 -5.35
N GLY A 150 -3.08 -1.51 -5.89
CA GLY A 150 -2.88 -1.35 -7.32
C GLY A 150 -2.40 -2.63 -8.02
N VAL A 151 -1.53 -3.41 -7.38
CA VAL A 151 -1.10 -4.73 -7.88
C VAL A 151 -2.28 -5.70 -7.92
N ASN A 152 -3.07 -5.78 -6.86
CA ASN A 152 -4.17 -6.74 -6.75
C ASN A 152 -5.33 -6.45 -7.73
N ILE A 153 -5.55 -5.19 -8.08
CA ILE A 153 -6.58 -4.81 -9.09
C ILE A 153 -6.02 -4.68 -10.51
N GLY A 154 -4.75 -5.06 -10.72
CA GLY A 154 -4.14 -5.03 -12.04
C GLY A 154 -3.80 -3.64 -12.59
N LEU A 155 -3.61 -2.63 -11.71
CA LEU A 155 -3.10 -1.30 -12.12
C LEU A 155 -1.57 -1.22 -12.13
N LEU A 156 -0.91 -2.11 -11.41
CA LEU A 156 0.55 -2.13 -11.27
C LEU A 156 1.09 -3.56 -11.43
N PRO A 157 2.33 -3.72 -11.92
CA PRO A 157 2.94 -5.03 -12.08
C PRO A 157 3.12 -5.71 -10.72
N THR A 158 2.99 -7.04 -10.72
CA THR A 158 3.07 -7.88 -9.52
C THR A 158 4.39 -7.69 -8.78
N LYS A 159 4.28 -7.34 -7.50
CA LYS A 159 5.40 -7.25 -6.54
C LYS A 159 4.94 -7.74 -5.17
N GLY A 160 5.82 -8.43 -4.47
CA GLY A 160 5.61 -8.89 -3.10
C GLY A 160 5.69 -7.71 -2.11
N LEU A 161 4.61 -6.95 -1.99
CA LEU A 161 4.48 -5.86 -1.02
C LEU A 161 3.32 -6.18 -0.09
N THR A 162 3.58 -6.18 1.21
CA THR A 162 2.56 -6.43 2.23
C THR A 162 1.63 -5.23 2.40
N LEU A 163 0.33 -5.49 2.61
CA LEU A 163 -0.63 -4.46 3.00
C LEU A 163 -0.41 -4.09 4.48
N PRO A 164 -0.16 -2.81 4.82
CA PRO A 164 0.09 -2.40 6.19
C PRO A 164 -1.01 -2.90 7.14
N PHE A 165 -0.63 -3.44 8.30
CA PHE A 165 -1.50 -3.95 9.36
C PHE A 165 -2.34 -5.21 9.03
N MET A 166 -2.50 -5.61 7.78
CA MET A 166 -3.36 -6.71 7.38
C MET A 166 -2.61 -7.93 6.84
N SER A 167 -1.59 -7.72 6.00
CA SER A 167 -0.82 -8.83 5.46
C SER A 167 -0.02 -9.52 6.55
N PHE A 168 0.03 -10.84 6.48
CA PHE A 168 0.88 -11.64 7.36
C PHE A 168 2.35 -11.34 7.07
N GLY A 169 3.05 -10.81 8.08
CA GLY A 169 4.47 -10.47 8.02
C GLY A 169 4.89 -9.94 9.38
N GLY A 170 5.50 -10.79 10.22
CA GLY A 170 5.78 -10.44 11.62
C GLY A 170 6.56 -9.13 11.79
N THR A 171 7.64 -8.97 11.04
CA THR A 171 8.45 -7.73 11.06
C THR A 171 7.71 -6.53 10.44
N ALA A 172 6.96 -6.73 9.38
CA ALA A 172 6.20 -5.66 8.72
C ALA A 172 5.10 -5.11 9.63
N ILE A 173 4.33 -5.99 10.29
CA ILE A 173 3.29 -5.58 11.25
C ILE A 173 3.92 -4.83 12.42
N LEU A 174 5.01 -5.34 12.99
CA LEU A 174 5.69 -4.70 14.10
C LEU A 174 6.16 -3.30 13.73
N MET A 175 6.81 -3.12 12.59
CA MET A 175 7.30 -1.82 12.13
C MET A 175 6.16 -0.85 11.83
N ASN A 176 5.06 -1.31 11.25
CA ASN A 176 3.87 -0.49 11.01
C ASN A 176 3.23 -0.05 12.35
N CYS A 177 3.17 -0.94 13.36
CA CYS A 177 2.69 -0.58 14.69
C CYS A 177 3.59 0.46 15.37
N VAL A 178 4.91 0.31 15.28
CA VAL A 178 5.88 1.30 15.80
C VAL A 178 5.70 2.65 15.11
N ALA A 179 5.61 2.66 13.78
CA ALA A 179 5.39 3.88 13.01
C ALA A 179 4.07 4.59 13.43
N MET A 180 3.00 3.83 13.56
CA MET A 180 1.72 4.39 14.02
C MET A 180 1.78 4.88 15.47
N ALA A 181 2.48 4.19 16.36
CA ALA A 181 2.67 4.63 17.74
C ALA A 181 3.40 5.98 17.80
N ILE A 182 4.39 6.22 16.91
CA ILE A 182 5.06 7.51 16.80
C ILE A 182 4.08 8.60 16.36
N VAL A 183 3.24 8.35 15.34
CA VAL A 183 2.21 9.31 14.90
C VAL A 183 1.22 9.63 16.01
N LEU A 184 0.76 8.61 16.76
CA LEU A 184 -0.13 8.80 17.90
C LEU A 184 0.54 9.60 19.03
N ARG A 185 1.84 9.38 19.28
CA ARG A 185 2.60 10.17 20.26
C ARG A 185 2.67 11.63 19.85
N ILE A 186 2.88 11.92 18.58
CA ILE A 186 2.85 13.30 18.05
C ILE A 186 1.46 13.93 18.23
N ASP A 187 0.37 13.19 17.96
CA ASP A 187 -1.01 13.70 18.18
C ASP A 187 -1.27 14.07 19.64
N VAL A 188 -0.82 13.22 20.57
CA VAL A 188 -0.95 13.49 22.03
C VAL A 188 -0.17 14.76 22.42
N GLU A 189 1.04 14.92 21.90
CA GLU A 189 1.86 16.10 22.18
C GLU A 189 1.22 17.38 21.61
N ASN A 190 0.77 17.34 20.36
CA ASN A 190 0.03 18.44 19.74
C ASN A 190 -1.17 18.87 20.59
N ARG A 191 -2.00 17.91 21.05
CA ARG A 191 -3.17 18.20 21.89
C ARG A 191 -2.81 18.80 23.24
N ARG A 192 -1.71 18.38 23.86
CA ARG A 192 -1.24 18.96 25.13
C ARG A 192 -0.83 20.43 24.95
N LEU A 193 -0.08 20.72 23.91
CA LEU A 193 0.36 22.09 23.61
C LEU A 193 -0.80 23.02 23.22
N MET A 194 -1.77 22.50 22.45
CA MET A 194 -2.98 23.28 22.12
C MET A 194 -3.80 23.61 23.38
N ARG A 195 -3.94 22.70 24.32
CA ARG A 195 -4.63 22.96 25.61
C ARG A 195 -3.88 23.96 26.48
N GLY A 196 -2.55 23.88 26.54
CA GLY A 196 -1.72 24.83 27.30
C GLY A 196 -1.67 26.22 26.68
N LYS A 197 -1.95 26.39 25.38
CA LYS A 197 -2.08 27.72 24.73
C LYS A 197 -3.47 28.35 24.94
N MET A 198 -4.48 27.58 25.35
CA MET A 198 -5.84 28.06 25.61
C MET A 198 -6.10 28.35 27.11
N ALA A 199 -5.19 28.00 27.98
CA ALA A 199 -5.20 28.33 29.41
C ALA A 199 -4.28 29.54 29.69
#